data_fec13f2e63f22e78754aca7f514c0f9f
#
_entry.id   fec13f2e63f22e78754aca7f514c0f9f
#
_cell.length_a   1.000
_cell.length_b   1.000
_cell.length_c   1.000
_cell.angle_alpha   90.00
_cell.angle_beta   90.00
_cell.angle_gamma   90.00
#
_symmetry.space_group_name_H-M   'P 1'
#
loop_
_entity.id
_entity.type
_entity.pdbx_description
1 polymer ?
#
loop_
_entity_poly.entity_id
_entity_poly.type
_entity_poly.pdbx_seq_one_letter_code
_entity_poly.pdbx_strand_id
1 'polypeptide(L)'
;MHWRRFDPSVLHDPSWWHWVATVPLLAAHLAGVPWALAAAILFCLLMAAWYAARLRAIQPFPVQIRLAFAALLLAGSAPGMSWLHWVQLGGTSVMVTLGYCLLGRLLMLAPWNRSMPLSLSLLGDALFRWPTAGGILAAECSPPAACSLAGCEPAKSA
;
A
#
# COMPACT_ATOMS: atom_id res chain seq x y z
N MET A 1 12.02 -3.72 23.30
CA MET A 1 11.71 -3.18 21.98
C MET A 1 12.41 -4.03 20.93
N HIS A 2 11.75 -5.02 20.33
CA HIS A 2 12.32 -5.77 19.22
C HIS A 2 12.10 -4.95 17.93
N TRP A 3 13.14 -4.25 17.47
CA TRP A 3 13.16 -3.67 16.13
C TRP A 3 13.05 -4.81 15.13
N ARG A 4 12.04 -4.77 14.26
CA ARG A 4 11.89 -5.76 13.21
C ARG A 4 13.16 -5.73 12.36
N ARG A 5 13.87 -6.86 12.33
CA ARG A 5 14.90 -7.10 11.33
C ARG A 5 14.21 -7.07 9.97
N PHE A 6 14.78 -6.32 9.05
CA PHE A 6 14.38 -6.33 7.65
C PHE A 6 14.37 -7.79 7.17
N ASP A 7 13.19 -8.29 6.79
CA ASP A 7 13.09 -9.65 6.27
C ASP A 7 13.61 -9.67 4.83
N PRO A 8 14.71 -10.36 4.54
CA PRO A 8 15.28 -10.40 3.19
C PRO A 8 14.33 -10.99 2.14
N SER A 9 13.29 -11.71 2.54
CA SER A 9 12.26 -12.21 1.61
C SER A 9 11.52 -11.09 0.88
N VAL A 10 11.41 -9.90 1.47
CA VAL A 10 10.80 -8.71 0.87
C VAL A 10 11.54 -8.27 -0.40
N LEU A 11 12.85 -8.52 -0.51
CA LEU A 11 13.65 -8.20 -1.70
C LEU A 11 13.24 -9.02 -2.94
N HIS A 12 12.57 -10.14 -2.75
CA HIS A 12 12.05 -10.96 -3.83
C HIS A 12 10.63 -10.56 -4.27
N ASP A 13 9.98 -9.64 -3.55
CA ASP A 13 8.64 -9.16 -3.89
C ASP A 13 8.72 -8.01 -4.93
N PRO A 14 8.23 -8.21 -6.17
CA PRO A 14 8.18 -7.15 -7.17
C PRO A 14 7.31 -5.97 -6.75
N SER A 15 6.36 -6.17 -5.83
CA SER A 15 5.54 -5.09 -5.26
C SER A 15 6.38 -4.13 -4.42
N TRP A 16 7.35 -4.62 -3.67
CA TRP A 16 8.25 -3.80 -2.86
C TRP A 16 9.13 -2.92 -3.76
N TRP A 17 9.72 -3.48 -4.83
CA TRP A 17 10.55 -2.72 -5.76
C TRP A 17 9.80 -1.61 -6.49
N HIS A 18 8.51 -1.82 -6.77
CA HIS A 18 7.66 -0.75 -7.29
C HIS A 18 7.65 0.46 -6.35
N TRP A 19 7.46 0.24 -5.05
CA TRP A 19 7.43 1.33 -4.07
C TRP A 19 8.80 1.97 -3.87
N VAL A 20 9.87 1.18 -3.86
CA VAL A 20 11.25 1.69 -3.83
C VAL A 20 11.52 2.63 -4.99
N ALA A 21 11.10 2.28 -6.22
CA ALA A 21 11.27 3.12 -7.40
C ALA A 21 10.40 4.38 -7.38
N THR A 22 9.26 4.34 -6.70
CA THR A 22 8.36 5.50 -6.58
C THR A 22 8.95 6.60 -5.69
N VAL A 23 9.73 6.26 -4.67
CA VAL A 23 10.35 7.24 -3.75
C VAL A 23 11.26 8.24 -4.49
N PRO A 24 12.26 7.84 -5.30
CA PRO A 24 13.10 8.79 -6.02
C PRO A 24 12.34 9.60 -7.07
N LEU A 25 11.29 9.06 -7.70
CA LEU A 25 10.44 9.83 -8.62
C LEU A 25 9.71 10.96 -7.89
N LEU A 26 9.16 10.70 -6.70
CA LEU A 26 8.52 11.72 -5.88
C LEU A 26 9.54 12.75 -5.36
N ALA A 27 10.71 12.31 -4.93
CA ALA A 27 11.77 13.20 -4.49
C ALA A 27 12.25 14.11 -5.64
N ALA A 28 12.40 13.58 -6.85
CA ALA A 28 12.75 14.35 -8.05
C ALA A 28 11.66 15.36 -8.40
N HIS A 29 10.37 14.98 -8.29
CA HIS A 29 9.27 15.92 -8.50
C HIS A 29 9.33 17.08 -7.50
N LEU A 30 9.53 16.81 -6.22
CA LEU A 30 9.63 17.84 -5.19
C LEU A 30 10.91 18.68 -5.33
N ALA A 31 11.97 18.15 -5.95
CA ALA A 31 13.16 18.89 -6.34
C ALA A 31 12.95 19.75 -7.62
N GLY A 32 11.76 19.77 -8.21
CA GLY A 32 11.41 20.61 -9.35
C GLY A 32 11.61 19.97 -10.72
N VAL A 33 11.81 18.65 -10.81
CA VAL A 33 11.91 17.94 -12.10
C VAL A 33 10.52 17.81 -12.73
N PRO A 34 10.23 18.48 -13.86
CA PRO A 34 8.85 18.66 -14.35
C PRO A 34 8.18 17.37 -14.83
N TRP A 35 8.94 16.40 -15.34
CA TRP A 35 8.40 15.13 -15.83
C TRP A 35 8.25 14.05 -14.75
N ALA A 36 8.85 14.25 -13.57
CA ALA A 36 8.94 13.22 -12.54
C ALA A 36 7.56 12.84 -11.96
N LEU A 37 6.64 13.81 -11.82
CA LEU A 37 5.27 13.54 -11.38
C LEU A 37 4.51 12.69 -12.41
N ALA A 38 4.58 13.06 -13.69
CA ALA A 38 3.95 12.30 -14.75
C ALA A 38 4.52 10.88 -14.84
N ALA A 39 5.83 10.73 -14.68
CA ALA A 39 6.49 9.42 -14.63
C ALA A 39 6.01 8.58 -13.43
N ALA A 40 5.87 9.17 -12.25
CA ALA A 40 5.36 8.48 -11.06
C ALA A 40 3.90 8.01 -11.25
N ILE A 41 3.04 8.87 -11.79
CA ILE A 41 1.63 8.52 -12.07
C ILE A 41 1.58 7.39 -13.10
N LEU A 42 2.28 7.54 -14.22
CA LEU A 42 2.32 6.52 -15.28
C LEU A 42 2.83 5.18 -14.75
N PHE A 43 3.90 5.21 -13.96
CA PHE A 43 4.45 4.01 -13.35
C PHE A 43 3.45 3.31 -12.44
N CYS A 44 2.73 4.05 -11.59
CA CYS A 44 1.68 3.49 -10.74
C CYS A 44 0.53 2.88 -11.56
N LEU A 45 0.10 3.56 -12.64
CA LEU A 45 -0.96 3.07 -13.51
C LEU A 45 -0.55 1.82 -14.28
N LEU A 46 0.68 1.77 -14.82
CA LEU A 46 1.22 0.59 -15.49
C LEU A 46 1.29 -0.62 -14.55
N MET A 47 1.74 -0.41 -13.31
CA MET A 47 1.79 -1.47 -12.32
C MET A 47 0.39 -1.90 -11.87
N ALA A 48 -0.57 -0.97 -11.75
CA ALA A 48 -1.96 -1.31 -11.48
C ALA A 48 -2.55 -2.16 -12.62
N ALA A 49 -2.32 -1.77 -13.87
CA ALA A 49 -2.76 -2.50 -15.05
C ALA A 49 -2.12 -3.90 -15.13
N TRP A 50 -0.82 -4.00 -14.85
CA TRP A 50 -0.11 -5.28 -14.81
C TRP A 50 -0.70 -6.24 -13.77
N TYR A 51 -0.98 -5.76 -12.55
CA TYR A 51 -1.62 -6.57 -11.50
C TYR A 51 -3.05 -6.93 -11.87
N ALA A 52 -3.82 -6.00 -12.44
CA ALA A 52 -5.18 -6.25 -12.88
C ALA A 52 -5.24 -7.33 -13.98
N ALA A 53 -4.33 -7.27 -14.94
CA ALA A 53 -4.21 -8.28 -16.00
C ALA A 53 -3.80 -9.65 -15.44
N ARG A 54 -2.83 -9.68 -14.51
CA ARG A 54 -2.35 -10.93 -13.91
C ARG A 54 -3.42 -11.59 -13.02
N LEU A 55 -4.18 -10.80 -12.27
CA LEU A 55 -5.22 -11.27 -11.36
C LEU A 55 -6.59 -11.38 -12.06
N ARG A 56 -6.70 -10.92 -13.32
CA ARG A 56 -7.93 -10.85 -14.10
C ARG A 56 -9.09 -10.17 -13.36
N ALA A 57 -8.76 -9.20 -12.49
CA ALA A 57 -9.73 -8.46 -11.69
C ALA A 57 -9.16 -7.08 -11.33
N ILE A 58 -10.06 -6.11 -11.12
CA ILE A 58 -9.71 -4.74 -10.68
C ILE A 58 -9.84 -4.59 -9.17
N GLN A 59 -10.65 -5.43 -8.54
CA GLN A 59 -10.96 -5.39 -7.10
C GLN A 59 -9.83 -5.83 -6.16
N PRO A 60 -8.80 -6.64 -6.54
CA PRO A 60 -7.75 -7.05 -5.63
C PRO A 60 -7.02 -5.85 -5.02
N PHE A 61 -6.71 -5.96 -3.75
CA PHE A 61 -6.04 -4.93 -2.95
C PHE A 61 -4.77 -4.35 -3.60
N PRO A 62 -3.87 -5.15 -4.24
CA PRO A 62 -2.70 -4.61 -4.93
C PRO A 62 -3.01 -3.63 -6.07
N VAL A 63 -4.16 -3.77 -6.71
CA VAL A 63 -4.63 -2.85 -7.77
C VAL A 63 -5.19 -1.58 -7.13
N GLN A 64 -6.09 -1.75 -6.15
CA GLN A 64 -6.76 -0.63 -5.47
C GLN A 64 -5.77 0.36 -4.86
N ILE A 65 -4.72 -0.14 -4.17
CA ILE A 65 -3.75 0.73 -3.52
C ILE A 65 -2.94 1.56 -4.52
N ARG A 66 -2.62 1.01 -5.69
CA ARG A 66 -1.90 1.74 -6.75
C ARG A 66 -2.77 2.80 -7.42
N LEU A 67 -4.04 2.48 -7.66
CA LEU A 67 -5.01 3.44 -8.19
C LEU A 67 -5.28 4.57 -7.19
N ALA A 68 -5.46 4.24 -5.91
CA ALA A 68 -5.64 5.24 -4.86
C ALA A 68 -4.40 6.15 -4.72
N PHE A 69 -3.20 5.57 -4.81
CA PHE A 69 -1.97 6.35 -4.77
C PHE A 69 -1.82 7.27 -5.98
N ALA A 70 -2.11 6.79 -7.20
CA ALA A 70 -2.12 7.60 -8.41
C ALA A 70 -3.18 8.72 -8.35
N ALA A 71 -4.36 8.45 -7.80
CA ALA A 71 -5.39 9.45 -7.59
C ALA A 71 -4.95 10.54 -6.61
N LEU A 72 -4.24 10.18 -5.53
CA LEU A 72 -3.65 11.16 -4.60
C LEU A 72 -2.53 11.99 -5.25
N LEU A 73 -1.71 11.41 -6.15
CA LEU A 73 -0.74 12.18 -6.94
C LEU A 73 -1.42 13.22 -7.82
N LEU A 74 -2.51 12.83 -8.48
CA LEU A 74 -3.32 13.76 -9.29
C LEU A 74 -3.98 14.83 -8.43
N ALA A 75 -4.54 14.47 -7.27
CA ALA A 75 -5.12 15.42 -6.35
C ALA A 75 -4.09 16.43 -5.82
N GLY A 76 -2.87 15.98 -5.54
CA GLY A 76 -1.75 16.83 -5.09
C GLY A 76 -1.29 17.85 -6.14
N SER A 77 -1.60 17.63 -7.43
CA SER A 77 -1.31 18.60 -8.49
C SER A 77 -2.33 19.74 -8.57
N ALA A 78 -3.43 19.67 -7.82
CA ALA A 78 -4.39 20.78 -7.73
C ALA A 78 -3.78 21.97 -6.96
N PRO A 79 -4.18 23.22 -7.29
CA PRO A 79 -3.70 24.40 -6.61
C PRO A 79 -3.94 24.33 -5.09
N GLY A 80 -2.89 24.57 -4.30
CA GLY A 80 -2.96 24.53 -2.83
C GLY A 80 -2.86 23.14 -2.19
N MET A 81 -2.80 22.05 -2.99
CA MET A 81 -2.74 20.68 -2.47
C MET A 81 -1.36 20.02 -2.62
N SER A 82 -0.33 20.75 -3.00
CA SER A 82 1.03 20.23 -3.19
C SER A 82 1.64 19.59 -1.93
N TRP A 83 1.16 19.93 -0.74
CA TRP A 83 1.54 19.29 0.52
C TRP A 83 1.25 17.78 0.54
N LEU A 84 0.28 17.30 -0.26
CA LEU A 84 -0.02 15.88 -0.40
C LEU A 84 1.18 15.09 -0.94
N HIS A 85 1.97 15.67 -1.84
CA HIS A 85 3.17 15.01 -2.36
C HIS A 85 4.23 14.79 -1.27
N TRP A 86 4.35 15.71 -0.31
CA TRP A 86 5.22 15.52 0.85
C TRP A 86 4.73 14.41 1.76
N VAL A 87 3.42 14.35 2.02
CA VAL A 87 2.80 13.26 2.79
C VAL A 87 3.01 11.91 2.09
N GLN A 88 2.85 11.87 0.76
CA GLN A 88 3.07 10.67 -0.02
C GLN A 88 4.53 10.24 -0.01
N LEU A 89 5.48 11.17 -0.16
CA LEU A 89 6.91 10.86 -0.08
C LEU A 89 7.25 10.28 1.30
N GLY A 90 6.83 10.94 2.37
CA GLY A 90 7.07 10.47 3.74
C GLY A 90 6.43 9.11 4.01
N GLY A 91 5.14 8.96 3.65
CA GLY A 91 4.41 7.71 3.83
C GLY A 91 5.00 6.53 3.04
N THR A 92 5.42 6.77 1.78
CA THR A 92 6.05 5.75 0.95
C THR A 92 7.44 5.36 1.47
N SER A 93 8.21 6.35 1.94
CA SER A 93 9.53 6.10 2.56
C SER A 93 9.40 5.26 3.84
N VAL A 94 8.43 5.57 4.70
CA VAL A 94 8.12 4.79 5.91
C VAL A 94 7.64 3.38 5.54
N MET A 95 6.84 3.24 4.50
CA MET A 95 6.38 1.93 4.03
C MET A 95 7.54 1.07 3.53
N VAL A 96 8.45 1.63 2.75
CA VAL A 96 9.61 0.90 2.20
C VAL A 96 10.58 0.48 3.30
N THR A 97 10.81 1.35 4.31
CA THR A 97 11.79 1.11 5.38
C THR A 97 11.24 0.33 6.57
N LEU A 98 10.03 0.66 7.01
CA LEU A 98 9.41 0.10 8.22
C LEU A 98 8.26 -0.89 7.93
N GLY A 99 7.84 -1.03 6.68
CA GLY A 99 6.69 -1.86 6.31
C GLY A 99 5.34 -1.29 6.75
N TYR A 100 5.29 0.00 7.14
CA TYR A 100 4.07 0.65 7.61
C TYR A 100 3.43 1.45 6.49
N CYS A 101 2.30 0.97 5.95
CA CYS A 101 1.55 1.62 4.90
C CYS A 101 0.26 2.24 5.44
N LEU A 102 0.24 3.56 5.68
CA LEU A 102 -0.95 4.27 6.14
C LEU A 102 -2.09 4.22 5.11
N LEU A 103 -1.77 4.43 3.83
CA LEU A 103 -2.77 4.39 2.76
C LEU A 103 -3.43 3.01 2.64
N GLY A 104 -2.65 1.94 2.75
CA GLY A 104 -3.17 0.58 2.74
C GLY A 104 -4.13 0.33 3.90
N ARG A 105 -3.82 0.83 5.09
CA ARG A 105 -4.69 0.71 6.27
C ARG A 105 -5.98 1.50 6.13
N LEU A 106 -5.93 2.72 5.59
CA LEU A 106 -7.12 3.49 5.28
C LEU A 106 -7.99 2.80 4.22
N LEU A 107 -7.36 2.22 3.21
CA LEU A 107 -8.08 1.50 2.17
C LEU A 107 -8.76 0.22 2.68
N MET A 108 -8.19 -0.45 3.69
CA MET A 108 -8.84 -1.58 4.36
C MET A 108 -10.09 -1.17 5.14
N LEU A 109 -10.18 0.08 5.60
CA LEU A 109 -11.38 0.60 6.26
C LEU A 109 -12.50 0.94 5.28
N ALA A 110 -12.25 0.92 3.98
CA ALA A 110 -13.26 1.18 2.96
C ALA A 110 -14.40 0.14 3.04
N PRO A 111 -15.66 0.56 2.80
CA PRO A 111 -16.84 -0.29 3.00
C PRO A 111 -16.82 -1.60 2.19
N TRP A 112 -16.13 -1.62 1.05
CA TRP A 112 -15.99 -2.81 0.20
C TRP A 112 -14.83 -3.74 0.58
N ASN A 113 -13.93 -3.30 1.45
CA ASN A 113 -12.77 -4.08 1.91
C ASN A 113 -12.93 -4.58 3.36
N ARG A 114 -13.89 -4.05 4.11
CA ARG A 114 -14.12 -4.42 5.51
C ARG A 114 -15.22 -5.45 5.65
N SER A 115 -15.04 -6.40 6.56
CA SER A 115 -16.06 -7.38 6.96
C SER A 115 -16.84 -6.96 8.22
N MET A 116 -16.36 -5.93 8.95
CA MET A 116 -16.95 -5.48 10.22
C MET A 116 -17.47 -4.04 10.14
N PRO A 117 -18.47 -3.65 10.96
CA PRO A 117 -18.90 -2.25 11.06
C PRO A 117 -17.77 -1.35 11.58
N LEU A 118 -17.74 -0.10 11.10
CA LEU A 118 -16.78 0.89 11.60
C LEU A 118 -17.00 1.14 13.09
N SER A 119 -15.96 0.92 13.88
CA SER A 119 -15.91 1.30 15.29
C SER A 119 -14.68 2.16 15.55
N LEU A 120 -14.72 2.98 16.59
CA LEU A 120 -13.56 3.80 16.99
C LEU A 120 -12.36 2.94 17.40
N SER A 121 -12.62 1.76 17.97
CA SER A 121 -11.58 0.78 18.30
C SER A 121 -10.92 0.22 17.05
N LEU A 122 -11.70 -0.13 16.01
CA LEU A 122 -11.18 -0.61 14.73
C LEU A 122 -10.32 0.46 14.04
N LEU A 123 -10.76 1.72 14.09
CA LEU A 123 -10.02 2.86 13.55
C LEU A 123 -8.69 3.07 14.31
N GLY A 124 -8.73 3.01 15.64
CA GLY A 124 -7.53 3.11 16.48
C GLY A 124 -6.56 1.98 16.20
N ASP A 125 -7.03 0.74 16.15
CA ASP A 125 -6.20 -0.43 15.83
C ASP A 125 -5.62 -0.34 14.42
N ALA A 126 -6.40 0.07 13.44
CA ALA A 126 -5.94 0.22 12.08
C ALA A 126 -4.84 1.29 11.94
N LEU A 127 -4.92 2.40 12.67
CA LEU A 127 -3.99 3.52 12.53
C LEU A 127 -2.78 3.42 13.46
N PHE A 128 -2.95 2.93 14.69
CA PHE A 128 -1.91 2.99 15.74
C PHE A 128 -1.27 1.65 16.08
N ARG A 129 -1.87 0.53 15.66
CA ARG A 129 -1.27 -0.77 15.94
C ARG A 129 -0.01 -0.96 15.10
N TRP A 130 1.11 -1.24 15.76
CA TRP A 130 2.38 -1.48 15.07
C TRP A 130 2.26 -2.73 14.16
N PRO A 131 2.82 -2.71 12.94
CA PRO A 131 2.77 -3.87 12.05
C PRO A 131 3.55 -5.03 12.68
N THR A 132 2.83 -6.06 13.09
CA THR A 132 3.41 -7.35 13.46
C THR A 132 3.45 -8.27 12.24
N ALA A 133 4.48 -9.10 12.09
CA ALA A 133 4.57 -10.07 11.01
C ALA A 133 3.32 -10.94 11.00
N GLY A 134 2.53 -10.88 9.93
CA GLY A 134 1.28 -11.63 9.78
C GLY A 134 0.07 -11.09 10.55
N GLY A 135 0.24 -10.03 11.39
CA GLY A 135 -0.74 -9.73 12.43
C GLY A 135 -2.05 -9.08 12.00
N ILE A 136 -2.09 -8.23 10.98
CA ILE A 136 -3.35 -7.59 10.56
C ILE A 136 -4.00 -8.37 9.41
N LEU A 137 -3.20 -8.92 8.50
CA LEU A 137 -3.71 -9.72 7.38
C LEU A 137 -4.09 -11.14 7.81
N ALA A 138 -3.43 -11.72 8.83
CA ALA A 138 -3.75 -13.05 9.32
C ALA A 138 -5.00 -13.10 10.20
N ALA A 139 -5.35 -12.01 10.90
CA ALA A 139 -6.57 -11.95 11.72
C ALA A 139 -7.84 -11.70 10.89
N GLU A 140 -7.72 -11.16 9.68
CA GLU A 140 -8.84 -10.87 8.77
C GLU A 140 -8.97 -11.85 7.61
N CYS A 141 -8.13 -12.88 7.52
CA CYS A 141 -8.28 -13.97 6.56
C CYS A 141 -9.40 -14.95 6.98
N SER A 142 -10.55 -14.43 7.29
CA SER A 142 -11.80 -15.20 7.39
C SER A 142 -12.86 -14.49 6.56
N PRO A 143 -12.80 -14.63 5.25
CA PRO A 143 -13.41 -15.64 4.43
C PRO A 143 -12.48 -16.16 3.30
N PRO A 144 -12.77 -17.35 2.73
CA PRO A 144 -11.84 -18.13 1.90
C PRO A 144 -11.41 -17.47 0.58
N ALA A 145 -12.07 -16.43 0.13
CA ALA A 145 -11.76 -15.79 -1.15
C ALA A 145 -10.62 -14.75 -1.10
N ALA A 146 -10.32 -14.19 0.06
CA ALA A 146 -9.25 -13.17 0.20
C ALA A 146 -7.88 -13.78 0.54
N CYS A 147 -7.86 -14.96 1.15
CA CYS A 147 -6.64 -15.66 1.55
C CYS A 147 -5.84 -16.26 0.37
N SER A 148 -6.50 -16.66 -0.71
CA SER A 148 -5.82 -17.31 -1.85
C SER A 148 -4.86 -16.39 -2.62
N LEU A 149 -4.97 -15.07 -2.46
CA LEU A 149 -4.16 -14.08 -3.19
C LEU A 149 -2.99 -13.51 -2.36
N ALA A 150 -2.97 -13.75 -1.06
CA ALA A 150 -1.96 -13.21 -0.15
C ALA A 150 -0.97 -14.28 0.39
N GLY A 151 -1.01 -15.50 -0.12
CA GLY A 151 -0.08 -16.57 0.31
C GLY A 151 -0.36 -17.08 1.74
N CYS A 152 -1.58 -16.99 2.25
CA CYS A 152 -1.98 -17.66 3.48
C CYS A 152 -2.07 -19.17 3.23
N GLU A 153 -0.98 -19.89 3.45
CA GLU A 153 -1.08 -21.34 3.59
C GLU A 153 -1.86 -21.68 4.87
N PRO A 154 -2.81 -22.63 4.83
CA PRO A 154 -3.49 -23.07 6.02
C PRO A 154 -2.46 -23.70 6.98
N ALA A 155 -2.49 -23.26 8.24
CA ALA A 155 -1.69 -23.86 9.28
C ALA A 155 -1.96 -25.38 9.27
N LYS A 156 -0.94 -26.19 8.96
CA LYS A 156 -0.99 -27.64 9.07
C LYS A 156 -1.28 -27.95 10.53
N SER A 157 -2.48 -28.45 10.81
CA SER A 157 -2.81 -29.07 12.10
C SER A 157 -1.86 -30.25 12.30
N ALA A 158 -1.01 -30.13 13.30
CA ALA A 158 -0.29 -31.26 13.87
C ALA A 158 -1.19 -32.01 14.84
#